data_84e55d880fced1111fef7268ae11f0d4
#
_entry.id   84e55d880fced1111fef7268ae11f0d4
#
_cell.length_a   1.000
_cell.length_b   1.000
_cell.length_c   1.000
_cell.angle_alpha   90.00
_cell.angle_beta   90.00
_cell.angle_gamma   90.00
#
_symmetry.space_group_name_H-M   'P 1'
#
loop_
_entity.id
_entity.type
_entity.pdbx_description
1 polymer ?
#
loop_
_entity_poly.entity_id
_entity_poly.type
_entity_poly.pdbx_seq_one_letter_code
_entity_poly.pdbx_strand_id
1 'polypeptide(L)'
;GTIFPTGMDLPGLQSFLTTAVYTGELGSGQMQFNLFVDTEPTNYAAWVDLYPTLTDTDPTLDFDSDGLNTGIEFVVGGNPIKAEIGDFAPTAVSTGSGLEFTFRRTDLANGDPDITIVVEYGTDLTGWSTAEVGVYGVSIEETDDFYEEGIDRVVVTVPSALILDGKIFARLKASGFPE
;
A
#
# COMPACT_ATOMS: atom_id res chain seq x y z
N GLY A 1 -23.56 -7.82 -35.13
CA GLY A 1 -24.40 -8.87 -34.58
C GLY A 1 -24.13 -8.98 -33.08
N THR A 2 -25.18 -9.03 -32.28
CA THR A 2 -25.12 -9.12 -30.81
C THR A 2 -24.47 -10.43 -30.43
N ILE A 3 -23.36 -10.37 -29.70
CA ILE A 3 -22.52 -11.52 -29.31
C ILE A 3 -23.13 -12.28 -28.11
N PHE A 4 -24.18 -11.74 -27.47
CA PHE A 4 -24.85 -12.37 -26.35
C PHE A 4 -26.26 -12.79 -26.72
N PRO A 5 -26.73 -13.96 -26.24
CA PRO A 5 -28.13 -14.33 -26.38
C PRO A 5 -29.01 -13.26 -25.74
N THR A 6 -30.07 -12.85 -26.41
CA THR A 6 -31.09 -11.96 -25.86
C THR A 6 -31.68 -12.59 -24.60
N GLY A 7 -31.41 -12.02 -23.45
CA GLY A 7 -31.94 -12.47 -22.16
C GLY A 7 -30.93 -12.70 -21.05
N MET A 8 -29.61 -12.56 -21.31
CA MET A 8 -28.60 -12.49 -20.20
C MET A 8 -28.43 -11.04 -19.79
N ASP A 9 -29.24 -10.62 -18.84
CA ASP A 9 -28.96 -9.42 -18.06
C ASP A 9 -27.99 -9.83 -16.93
N LEU A 10 -26.73 -9.42 -17.05
CA LEU A 10 -25.71 -9.64 -16.01
C LEU A 10 -25.39 -8.28 -15.40
N PRO A 11 -26.24 -7.78 -14.48
CA PRO A 11 -25.97 -6.53 -13.78
C PRO A 11 -24.72 -6.73 -12.91
N GLY A 12 -23.70 -5.94 -13.16
CA GLY A 12 -22.42 -5.96 -12.43
C GLY A 12 -21.21 -6.44 -13.20
N LEU A 13 -21.35 -7.01 -14.41
CA LEU A 13 -20.20 -7.43 -15.22
C LEU A 13 -19.55 -6.29 -16.02
N GLN A 14 -20.18 -5.14 -16.13
CA GLN A 14 -19.64 -4.01 -16.90
C GLN A 14 -18.46 -3.28 -16.23
N SER A 15 -18.31 -3.45 -14.93
CA SER A 15 -17.20 -2.83 -14.17
C SER A 15 -15.96 -3.72 -14.02
N PHE A 16 -16.02 -4.99 -14.50
CA PHE A 16 -14.93 -5.94 -14.34
C PHE A 16 -14.21 -6.31 -15.64
N LEU A 17 -14.67 -5.80 -16.79
CA LEU A 17 -14.12 -6.13 -18.10
C LEU A 17 -13.19 -5.03 -18.59
N THR A 18 -11.93 -5.03 -18.17
CA THR A 18 -10.94 -4.07 -18.65
C THR A 18 -10.28 -4.48 -19.97
N THR A 19 -10.19 -5.78 -20.29
CA THR A 19 -9.57 -6.21 -21.56
C THR A 19 -10.09 -7.59 -21.99
N ALA A 20 -10.64 -7.71 -23.21
CA ALA A 20 -10.87 -8.99 -23.87
C ALA A 20 -9.81 -9.18 -24.97
N VAL A 21 -8.97 -10.19 -24.86
CA VAL A 21 -7.98 -10.54 -25.89
C VAL A 21 -8.48 -11.73 -26.69
N TYR A 22 -8.60 -11.57 -28.00
CA TYR A 22 -8.89 -12.65 -28.93
C TYR A 22 -7.61 -13.42 -29.27
N THR A 23 -7.58 -14.71 -28.93
CA THR A 23 -6.50 -15.63 -29.32
C THR A 23 -7.09 -16.85 -30.03
N GLY A 24 -7.40 -16.76 -31.31
CA GLY A 24 -7.88 -17.90 -32.07
C GLY A 24 -7.65 -17.76 -33.57
N GLU A 25 -7.37 -18.87 -34.26
CA GLU A 25 -7.31 -18.91 -35.72
C GLU A 25 -8.71 -18.88 -36.30
N LEU A 26 -8.97 -17.96 -37.25
CA LEU A 26 -10.19 -17.87 -38.00
C LEU A 26 -10.28 -19.03 -39.00
N GLY A 27 -10.87 -20.15 -38.58
CA GLY A 27 -10.98 -21.30 -39.51
C GLY A 27 -12.08 -22.33 -39.22
N SER A 28 -12.58 -22.42 -37.99
CA SER A 28 -13.50 -23.49 -37.57
C SER A 28 -14.90 -23.03 -37.15
N GLY A 29 -15.23 -21.77 -37.28
CA GLY A 29 -16.57 -21.24 -36.93
C GLY A 29 -16.86 -21.17 -35.44
N GLN A 30 -15.92 -21.49 -34.58
CA GLN A 30 -16.02 -21.35 -33.13
C GLN A 30 -15.01 -20.29 -32.64
N MET A 31 -15.50 -19.23 -31.98
CA MET A 31 -14.67 -18.26 -31.28
C MET A 31 -14.58 -18.68 -29.83
N GLN A 32 -13.36 -18.94 -29.35
CA GLN A 32 -13.08 -19.04 -27.91
C GLN A 32 -12.67 -17.67 -27.40
N PHE A 33 -13.42 -17.17 -26.45
CA PHE A 33 -13.04 -15.99 -25.69
C PHE A 33 -12.45 -16.45 -24.36
N ASN A 34 -11.16 -16.17 -24.16
CA ASN A 34 -10.59 -16.28 -22.84
C ASN A 34 -10.84 -14.94 -22.13
N LEU A 35 -11.71 -14.99 -21.14
CA LEU A 35 -11.95 -13.85 -20.27
C LEU A 35 -10.86 -13.86 -19.20
N PHE A 36 -9.92 -12.94 -19.31
CA PHE A 36 -9.02 -12.65 -18.21
C PHE A 36 -9.73 -11.65 -17.31
N VAL A 37 -10.11 -12.07 -16.13
CA VAL A 37 -10.50 -11.16 -15.07
C VAL A 37 -9.18 -10.71 -14.45
N ASP A 38 -8.81 -9.46 -14.74
CA ASP A 38 -7.76 -8.80 -13.99
C ASP A 38 -8.35 -8.53 -12.61
N THR A 39 -8.01 -9.35 -11.64
CA THR A 39 -8.43 -9.14 -10.25
C THR A 39 -7.33 -8.34 -9.59
N GLU A 40 -7.67 -7.12 -9.20
CA GLU A 40 -6.80 -6.34 -8.33
C GLU A 40 -6.39 -7.19 -7.11
N PRO A 41 -5.14 -7.09 -6.67
CA PRO A 41 -4.69 -7.81 -5.50
C PRO A 41 -5.54 -7.40 -4.28
N THR A 42 -5.81 -8.35 -3.39
CA THR A 42 -6.64 -8.11 -2.20
C THR A 42 -5.86 -8.18 -0.89
N ASN A 43 -4.59 -8.57 -0.96
CA ASN A 43 -3.69 -8.69 0.18
C ASN A 43 -2.21 -8.69 -0.26
N TYR A 44 -1.31 -8.72 0.73
CA TYR A 44 0.13 -8.76 0.48
C TYR A 44 0.57 -9.92 -0.44
N ALA A 45 0.09 -11.13 -0.20
CA ALA A 45 0.47 -12.30 -1.00
C ALA A 45 0.09 -12.13 -2.48
N ALA A 46 -1.13 -11.64 -2.76
CA ALA A 46 -1.56 -11.37 -4.12
C ALA A 46 -0.80 -10.19 -4.76
N TRP A 47 -0.36 -9.23 -3.95
CA TRP A 47 0.43 -8.10 -4.44
C TRP A 47 1.84 -8.53 -4.84
N VAL A 48 2.54 -9.36 -4.06
CA VAL A 48 3.89 -9.84 -4.44
C VAL A 48 3.85 -10.72 -5.69
N ASP A 49 2.74 -11.41 -5.97
CA ASP A 49 2.55 -12.20 -7.18
C ASP A 49 2.54 -11.35 -8.47
N LEU A 50 2.30 -10.04 -8.37
CA LEU A 50 2.44 -9.12 -9.50
C LEU A 50 3.90 -8.91 -9.93
N TYR A 51 4.87 -9.31 -9.12
CA TYR A 51 6.30 -9.11 -9.34
C TYR A 51 7.05 -10.44 -9.54
N PRO A 52 6.93 -11.09 -10.71
CA PRO A 52 7.49 -12.45 -10.93
C PRO A 52 9.03 -12.51 -10.86
N THR A 53 9.70 -11.37 -10.85
CA THR A 53 11.16 -11.28 -10.66
C THR A 53 11.57 -11.08 -9.21
N LEU A 54 10.63 -10.82 -8.31
CA LEU A 54 10.85 -10.80 -6.87
C LEU A 54 11.03 -12.24 -6.39
N THR A 55 12.28 -12.64 -6.18
CA THR A 55 12.63 -14.04 -5.83
C THR A 55 12.57 -14.32 -4.34
N ASP A 56 12.48 -13.29 -3.53
CA ASP A 56 12.31 -13.37 -2.09
C ASP A 56 11.21 -12.40 -1.67
N THR A 57 10.16 -12.94 -1.08
CA THR A 57 8.95 -12.18 -0.69
C THR A 57 8.91 -11.87 0.80
N ASP A 58 10.03 -12.06 1.52
CA ASP A 58 10.13 -11.68 2.93
C ASP A 58 9.92 -10.16 3.07
N PRO A 59 8.86 -9.73 3.80
CA PRO A 59 8.50 -8.31 3.93
C PRO A 59 9.56 -7.47 4.63
N THR A 60 10.54 -8.09 5.28
CA THR A 60 11.62 -7.40 5.99
C THR A 60 12.84 -7.11 5.13
N LEU A 61 12.90 -7.69 3.92
CA LEU A 61 14.01 -7.51 2.99
C LEU A 61 13.79 -6.30 2.07
N ASP A 62 14.86 -5.59 1.84
CA ASP A 62 14.98 -4.54 0.82
C ASP A 62 15.61 -5.18 -0.43
N PHE A 63 14.75 -5.64 -1.35
CA PHE A 63 15.17 -6.46 -2.49
C PHE A 63 15.94 -5.67 -3.55
N ASP A 64 15.52 -4.43 -3.81
CA ASP A 64 16.13 -3.55 -4.83
C ASP A 64 17.18 -2.60 -4.26
N SER A 65 17.37 -2.61 -2.94
CA SER A 65 18.36 -1.84 -2.20
C SER A 65 18.14 -0.32 -2.25
N ASP A 66 16.89 0.12 -2.22
CA ASP A 66 16.54 1.54 -2.19
C ASP A 66 16.36 2.12 -0.78
N GLY A 67 16.30 1.26 0.24
CA GLY A 67 16.15 1.63 1.65
C GLY A 67 14.74 1.44 2.21
N LEU A 68 13.78 0.99 1.37
CA LEU A 68 12.47 0.53 1.80
C LEU A 68 12.44 -1.00 1.73
N ASN A 69 11.96 -1.66 2.76
CA ASN A 69 11.73 -3.09 2.66
C ASN A 69 10.39 -3.38 1.96
N THR A 70 10.27 -4.57 1.37
CA THR A 70 9.11 -5.00 0.57
C THR A 70 7.77 -4.80 1.31
N GLY A 71 7.74 -5.04 2.62
CA GLY A 71 6.53 -4.81 3.42
C GLY A 71 6.16 -3.32 3.57
N ILE A 72 7.14 -2.43 3.65
CA ILE A 72 6.88 -0.98 3.66
C ILE A 72 6.48 -0.50 2.26
N GLU A 73 7.08 -1.03 1.19
CA GLU A 73 6.69 -0.69 -0.17
C GLU A 73 5.24 -1.06 -0.46
N PHE A 74 4.77 -2.22 0.02
CA PHE A 74 3.36 -2.60 -0.01
C PHE A 74 2.48 -1.54 0.64
N VAL A 75 2.88 -1.02 1.79
CA VAL A 75 2.14 0.02 2.52
C VAL A 75 2.14 1.33 1.76
N VAL A 76 3.28 1.78 1.25
CA VAL A 76 3.41 3.12 0.66
C VAL A 76 3.12 3.16 -0.85
N GLY A 77 2.86 2.02 -1.48
CA GLY A 77 2.63 1.89 -2.92
C GLY A 77 3.91 1.94 -3.74
N GLY A 78 5.04 1.49 -3.18
CA GLY A 78 6.32 1.36 -3.86
C GLY A 78 6.38 0.19 -4.84
N ASN A 79 7.54 -0.01 -5.45
CA ASN A 79 7.80 -1.10 -6.39
C ASN A 79 8.98 -1.94 -5.93
N PRO A 80 8.79 -3.17 -5.40
CA PRO A 80 9.81 -3.94 -4.70
C PRO A 80 10.96 -4.47 -5.57
N ILE A 81 10.93 -4.18 -6.86
CA ILE A 81 11.97 -4.59 -7.82
C ILE A 81 12.61 -3.40 -8.54
N LYS A 82 12.31 -2.16 -8.09
CA LYS A 82 12.80 -0.94 -8.74
C LYS A 82 13.11 0.13 -7.71
N ALA A 83 14.37 0.43 -7.51
CA ALA A 83 14.84 1.44 -6.58
C ALA A 83 14.26 2.85 -6.86
N GLU A 84 13.24 3.25 -6.09
CA GLU A 84 12.47 4.50 -6.28
C GLU A 84 12.11 5.18 -4.96
N ILE A 85 13.02 5.29 -4.01
CA ILE A 85 12.74 5.81 -2.66
C ILE A 85 12.14 7.23 -2.64
N GLY A 86 12.45 8.08 -3.63
CA GLY A 86 12.25 9.53 -3.57
C GLY A 86 10.85 10.00 -3.21
N ASP A 87 9.82 9.39 -3.82
CA ASP A 87 8.41 9.82 -3.63
C ASP A 87 7.66 8.94 -2.63
N PHE A 88 8.23 7.81 -2.22
CA PHE A 88 7.58 6.80 -1.38
C PHE A 88 8.05 6.82 0.07
N ALA A 89 9.27 7.27 0.34
CA ALA A 89 9.80 7.30 1.70
C ALA A 89 8.97 8.21 2.61
N PRO A 90 8.64 7.74 3.83
CA PRO A 90 8.06 8.61 4.84
C PRO A 90 8.95 9.82 5.14
N THR A 91 8.32 10.94 5.46
CA THR A 91 9.03 12.18 5.80
C THR A 91 8.73 12.59 7.23
N ALA A 92 9.70 13.23 7.88
CA ALA A 92 9.56 13.76 9.24
C ALA A 92 10.01 15.22 9.28
N VAL A 93 9.11 16.11 9.73
CA VAL A 93 9.36 17.56 9.80
C VAL A 93 9.12 18.05 11.22
N SER A 94 10.12 18.73 11.80
CA SER A 94 9.94 19.42 13.07
C SER A 94 9.20 20.73 12.85
N THR A 95 8.09 20.90 13.55
CA THR A 95 7.24 22.09 13.49
C THR A 95 7.18 22.78 14.86
N GLY A 96 6.54 23.94 14.93
CA GLY A 96 6.31 24.61 16.23
C GLY A 96 5.40 23.82 17.17
N SER A 97 4.58 22.91 16.65
CA SER A 97 3.67 22.04 17.41
C SER A 97 4.30 20.70 17.82
N GLY A 98 5.38 20.26 17.15
CA GLY A 98 6.03 18.98 17.42
C GLY A 98 6.72 18.39 16.22
N LEU A 99 6.66 17.05 16.09
CA LEU A 99 7.11 16.31 14.92
C LEU A 99 5.91 15.91 14.08
N GLU A 100 5.89 16.32 12.82
CA GLU A 100 4.95 15.80 11.82
C GLU A 100 5.63 14.69 11.01
N PHE A 101 5.09 13.47 11.09
CA PHE A 101 5.53 12.32 10.33
C PHE A 101 4.47 12.00 9.28
N THR A 102 4.84 12.09 8.00
CA THR A 102 3.92 11.92 6.87
C THR A 102 4.32 10.72 6.04
N PHE A 103 3.35 9.88 5.68
CA PHE A 103 3.57 8.75 4.77
C PHE A 103 2.36 8.53 3.85
N ARG A 104 2.62 7.82 2.76
CA ARG A 104 1.62 7.30 1.82
C ARG A 104 1.07 5.99 2.38
N ARG A 105 -0.22 5.72 2.15
CA ARG A 105 -0.82 4.45 2.53
C ARG A 105 -1.73 3.98 1.41
N THR A 106 -1.51 2.77 0.89
CA THR A 106 -2.40 2.16 -0.07
C THR A 106 -3.68 1.68 0.60
N ASP A 107 -4.82 1.80 -0.10
CA ASP A 107 -6.09 1.20 0.33
C ASP A 107 -5.96 -0.31 0.49
N LEU A 108 -5.15 -0.93 -0.37
CA LEU A 108 -4.85 -2.35 -0.31
C LEU A 108 -4.23 -2.77 1.03
N ALA A 109 -3.19 -2.05 1.47
CA ALA A 109 -2.55 -2.34 2.76
C ALA A 109 -3.44 -1.96 3.95
N ASN A 110 -4.22 -0.89 3.83
CA ASN A 110 -5.17 -0.46 4.86
C ASN A 110 -6.35 -1.43 5.00
N GLY A 111 -6.78 -2.04 3.90
CA GLY A 111 -7.88 -3.00 3.85
C GLY A 111 -7.49 -4.45 4.14
N ASP A 112 -6.20 -4.78 4.18
CA ASP A 112 -5.71 -6.13 4.49
C ASP A 112 -5.88 -6.41 5.99
N PRO A 113 -6.78 -7.34 6.40
CA PRO A 113 -7.09 -7.57 7.80
C PRO A 113 -5.95 -8.21 8.60
N ASP A 114 -4.96 -8.77 7.92
CA ASP A 114 -3.82 -9.42 8.54
C ASP A 114 -2.68 -8.43 8.82
N ILE A 115 -2.67 -7.29 8.13
CA ILE A 115 -1.62 -6.29 8.24
C ILE A 115 -1.96 -5.23 9.30
N THR A 116 -1.00 -4.95 10.16
CA THR A 116 -1.08 -3.84 11.13
C THR A 116 -0.06 -2.78 10.76
N ILE A 117 -0.54 -1.57 10.49
CA ILE A 117 0.27 -0.40 10.12
C ILE A 117 0.23 0.59 11.28
N VAL A 118 1.39 0.93 11.84
CA VAL A 118 1.51 1.91 12.93
C VAL A 118 2.69 2.84 12.71
N VAL A 119 2.61 4.04 13.28
CA VAL A 119 3.77 4.89 13.49
C VAL A 119 4.24 4.71 14.93
N GLU A 120 5.51 4.45 15.10
CA GLU A 120 6.14 4.42 16.41
C GLU A 120 7.05 5.65 16.58
N TYR A 121 7.07 6.23 17.78
CA TYR A 121 7.92 7.37 18.12
C TYR A 121 8.69 7.12 19.43
N GLY A 122 9.80 7.80 19.60
CA GLY A 122 10.63 7.69 20.79
C GLY A 122 11.71 8.78 20.87
N THR A 123 12.29 8.96 22.03
CA THR A 123 13.38 9.94 22.28
C THR A 123 14.77 9.32 22.11
N ASP A 124 14.82 8.01 21.94
CA ASP A 124 16.00 7.22 21.59
C ASP A 124 15.61 6.12 20.60
N LEU A 125 16.57 5.33 20.13
CA LEU A 125 16.34 4.27 19.15
C LEU A 125 16.02 2.90 19.79
N THR A 126 15.79 2.85 21.10
CA THR A 126 15.57 1.61 21.85
C THR A 126 14.20 1.53 22.49
N GLY A 127 13.60 2.67 22.86
CA GLY A 127 12.27 2.77 23.45
C GLY A 127 11.27 3.37 22.46
N TRP A 128 10.31 2.56 22.00
CA TRP A 128 9.30 2.99 21.05
C TRP A 128 7.90 2.95 21.65
N SER A 129 7.13 4.01 21.42
CA SER A 129 5.71 4.11 21.75
C SER A 129 4.90 4.16 20.45
N THR A 130 3.78 3.42 20.39
CA THR A 130 2.86 3.52 19.27
C THR A 130 2.11 4.84 19.31
N ALA A 131 2.00 5.50 18.17
CA ALA A 131 1.19 6.70 18.01
C ALA A 131 -0.31 6.32 17.99
N GLU A 132 -1.05 6.80 18.98
CA GLU A 132 -2.49 6.56 19.10
C GLU A 132 -3.21 7.90 19.27
N VAL A 133 -4.33 8.07 18.57
CA VAL A 133 -5.12 9.30 18.58
C VAL A 133 -5.53 9.67 20.01
N GLY A 134 -5.19 10.88 20.45
CA GLY A 134 -5.54 11.44 21.76
C GLY A 134 -4.63 10.97 22.89
N VAL A 135 -3.79 9.94 22.70
CA VAL A 135 -2.82 9.49 23.71
C VAL A 135 -1.67 10.47 23.73
N TYR A 136 -1.42 11.06 24.89
CA TYR A 136 -0.40 12.12 25.10
C TYR A 136 -0.52 13.30 24.11
N GLY A 137 -1.69 13.52 23.51
CA GLY A 137 -1.95 14.60 22.55
C GLY A 137 -1.49 14.30 21.12
N VAL A 138 -1.16 13.05 20.80
CA VAL A 138 -0.89 12.61 19.43
C VAL A 138 -2.15 12.78 18.59
N SER A 139 -2.01 13.28 17.36
CA SER A 139 -3.07 13.29 16.36
C SER A 139 -2.65 12.53 15.11
N ILE A 140 -3.64 11.91 14.46
CA ILE A 140 -3.47 11.25 13.17
C ILE A 140 -4.54 11.83 12.24
N GLU A 141 -4.10 12.39 11.13
CA GLU A 141 -4.96 12.94 10.09
C GLU A 141 -4.77 12.13 8.81
N GLU A 142 -5.88 11.68 8.25
CA GLU A 142 -5.91 10.91 7.01
C GLU A 142 -6.60 11.73 5.93
N THR A 143 -6.04 11.73 4.73
CA THR A 143 -6.65 12.34 3.56
C THR A 143 -6.70 11.29 2.47
N ASP A 144 -7.92 10.83 2.21
CA ASP A 144 -8.26 9.81 1.22
C ASP A 144 -7.87 10.28 -0.20
N ASP A 145 -7.35 9.35 -1.02
CA ASP A 145 -6.97 9.61 -2.41
C ASP A 145 -6.07 10.86 -2.63
N PHE A 146 -5.26 11.22 -1.65
CA PHE A 146 -4.49 12.48 -1.70
C PHE A 146 -3.45 12.50 -2.82
N TYR A 147 -2.76 11.40 -3.04
CA TYR A 147 -1.73 11.32 -4.08
C TYR A 147 -2.30 10.87 -5.42
N GLU A 148 -3.15 9.87 -5.39
CA GLU A 148 -3.89 9.28 -6.51
C GLU A 148 -4.97 8.36 -5.96
N GLU A 149 -5.89 7.88 -6.79
CA GLU A 149 -6.94 6.93 -6.41
C GLU A 149 -6.33 5.70 -5.74
N GLY A 150 -6.79 5.38 -4.53
CA GLY A 150 -6.31 4.27 -3.72
C GLY A 150 -5.01 4.54 -2.94
N ILE A 151 -4.51 5.80 -2.92
CA ILE A 151 -3.30 6.17 -2.16
C ILE A 151 -3.56 7.39 -1.26
N ASP A 152 -3.70 7.13 0.01
CA ASP A 152 -3.94 8.12 1.05
C ASP A 152 -2.66 8.86 1.46
N ARG A 153 -2.88 10.03 2.08
CA ARG A 153 -1.87 10.68 2.91
C ARG A 153 -2.22 10.52 4.37
N VAL A 154 -1.29 10.02 5.16
CA VAL A 154 -1.40 9.94 6.61
C VAL A 154 -0.37 10.87 7.25
N VAL A 155 -0.82 11.75 8.14
CA VAL A 155 0.02 12.67 8.92
C VAL A 155 -0.15 12.37 10.40
N VAL A 156 0.93 11.97 11.04
CA VAL A 156 0.99 11.74 12.49
C VAL A 156 1.73 12.90 13.15
N THR A 157 1.06 13.62 14.03
CA THR A 157 1.68 14.71 14.80
C THR A 157 1.96 14.24 16.22
N VAL A 158 3.25 14.22 16.57
CA VAL A 158 3.74 13.95 17.93
C VAL A 158 4.03 15.29 18.59
N PRO A 159 3.32 15.66 19.69
CA PRO A 159 3.42 16.98 20.30
C PRO A 159 4.83 17.31 20.81
N SER A 160 5.18 18.58 20.79
CA SER A 160 6.46 19.10 21.29
C SER A 160 6.72 18.77 22.76
N ALA A 161 5.69 18.56 23.56
CA ALA A 161 5.81 18.13 24.97
C ALA A 161 6.47 16.74 25.14
N LEU A 162 6.48 15.92 24.08
CA LEU A 162 7.11 14.60 24.06
C LEU A 162 8.54 14.62 23.52
N ILE A 163 9.01 15.78 23.07
CA ILE A 163 10.39 15.95 22.61
C ILE A 163 11.28 16.18 23.83
N LEU A 164 12.16 15.23 24.13
CA LEU A 164 13.08 15.35 25.25
C LEU A 164 14.49 15.71 24.74
N ASP A 165 15.10 16.69 25.37
CA ASP A 165 16.45 17.17 25.00
C ASP A 165 16.59 17.54 23.50
N GLY A 166 15.49 18.00 22.89
CA GLY A 166 15.46 18.35 21.47
C GLY A 166 15.49 17.14 20.52
N LYS A 167 15.25 15.93 21.02
CA LYS A 167 15.30 14.70 20.25
C LYS A 167 13.95 14.01 20.21
N ILE A 168 13.54 13.61 19.03
CA ILE A 168 12.43 12.74 18.77
C ILE A 168 12.71 11.97 17.47
N PHE A 169 12.35 10.71 17.45
CA PHE A 169 12.44 9.84 16.29
C PHE A 169 11.07 9.28 16.01
N ALA A 170 10.77 9.03 14.74
CA ALA A 170 9.56 8.32 14.32
C ALA A 170 9.91 7.31 13.23
N ARG A 171 9.12 6.24 13.16
CA ARG A 171 9.23 5.25 12.10
C ARG A 171 7.86 4.69 11.73
N LEU A 172 7.70 4.35 10.47
CA LEU A 172 6.60 3.53 9.99
C LEU A 172 6.92 2.07 10.29
N LYS A 173 5.95 1.32 10.77
CA LYS A 173 6.06 -0.12 11.02
C LYS A 173 4.84 -0.82 10.48
N ALA A 174 5.08 -1.87 9.74
CA ALA A 174 4.06 -2.81 9.30
C ALA A 174 4.39 -4.21 9.84
N SER A 175 3.35 -5.00 10.14
CA SER A 175 3.49 -6.35 10.70
C SER A 175 2.24 -7.16 10.41
N GLY A 176 2.31 -8.50 10.59
CA GLY A 176 1.22 -9.41 10.29
C GLY A 176 1.32 -10.04 8.90
N PHE A 177 2.42 -9.81 8.19
CA PHE A 177 2.64 -10.43 6.90
C PHE A 177 2.68 -11.95 6.99
N PRO A 178 2.17 -12.68 5.96
CA PRO A 178 2.26 -14.13 5.91
C PRO A 178 3.74 -14.59 5.87
N GLU A 179 4.01 -15.74 6.51
CA GLU A 179 5.32 -16.41 6.50
C GLU A 179 5.50 -17.26 5.22
#